data_6c823bc6563180a5ff9d4eed7f0f986a
#
_entry.id   6c823bc6563180a5ff9d4eed7f0f986a
#
_cell.length_a   1.000
_cell.length_b   1.000
_cell.length_c   1.000
_cell.angle_alpha   90.00
_cell.angle_beta   90.00
_cell.angle_gamma   90.00
#
_symmetry.space_group_name_H-M   'P 1'
#
loop_
_entity.id
_entity.type
_entity.pdbx_description
1 polymer ?
#
loop_
_entity_poly.entity_id
_entity_poly.type
_entity_poly.pdbx_seq_one_letter_code
_entity_poly.pdbx_strand_id
1 'polypeptide(L)'
;MRKILISALALCLALPLAARSNQLRFHADGQIKIVQLTDLHYVGDKPAAKKVRALVDSVMRIERPDLVVLTGDIVYARPSDRNMREILSYIDSFGVPFCTVFGNHDDEFGVPRSVLYDIAASFENCVNPPRGDVESPDYTVELLSSCGERVAAVLYCIDSNAHIFDKKGNFVEYDRIHEDQIEAYRARSAAYTEANGGVPLPALGFFHIPLPEYREASASDDAPLFGTRMEACCAPYHISGMFDAILDCGDIFATFVGHDHDNDYVTMWKGVILCYGRYGGGNTVYNNLQPGARVILLREGERHFGTYVRLASGEVVERGVFPDYFTQSDWRTRAEE
;
A
#
# COMPACT_ATOMS: atom_id res chain seq x y z
N MET A 1 -45.23 46.59 -29.71
CA MET A 1 -44.46 45.34 -29.52
C MET A 1 -43.26 45.61 -28.64
N ARG A 2 -43.33 45.28 -27.33
CA ARG A 2 -42.25 45.48 -26.36
C ARG A 2 -41.36 44.25 -26.35
N LYS A 3 -40.08 44.40 -26.69
CA LYS A 3 -39.08 43.34 -26.57
C LYS A 3 -38.65 43.25 -25.10
N ILE A 4 -38.89 42.08 -24.47
CA ILE A 4 -38.42 41.76 -23.15
C ILE A 4 -37.02 41.16 -23.34
N LEU A 5 -35.98 41.87 -22.85
CA LEU A 5 -34.64 41.32 -22.69
C LEU A 5 -34.61 40.48 -21.41
N ILE A 6 -34.39 39.18 -21.54
CA ILE A 6 -34.10 38.29 -20.41
C ILE A 6 -32.58 38.29 -20.24
N SER A 7 -32.11 38.95 -19.19
CA SER A 7 -30.72 38.87 -18.76
C SER A 7 -30.53 37.56 -17.99
N ALA A 8 -29.78 36.62 -18.58
CA ALA A 8 -29.32 35.42 -17.89
C ALA A 8 -28.20 35.82 -16.89
N LEU A 9 -28.53 35.81 -15.62
CA LEU A 9 -27.56 35.99 -14.53
C LEU A 9 -26.83 34.67 -14.34
N ALA A 10 -25.59 34.60 -14.84
CA ALA A 10 -24.70 33.47 -14.58
C ALA A 10 -24.28 33.49 -13.09
N LEU A 11 -24.86 32.59 -12.31
CA LEU A 11 -24.48 32.37 -10.92
C LEU A 11 -23.19 31.53 -10.91
N CYS A 12 -22.03 32.23 -10.85
CA CYS A 12 -20.77 31.58 -10.53
C CYS A 12 -20.83 31.09 -9.08
N LEU A 13 -21.10 29.82 -8.87
CA LEU A 13 -20.89 29.14 -7.60
C LEU A 13 -19.39 29.12 -7.34
N ALA A 14 -18.91 30.06 -6.53
CA ALA A 14 -17.59 29.98 -5.92
C ALA A 14 -17.61 28.82 -4.93
N LEU A 15 -17.05 27.69 -5.33
CA LEU A 15 -16.74 26.60 -4.40
C LEU A 15 -15.75 27.14 -3.35
N PRO A 16 -15.93 26.80 -2.08
CA PRO A 16 -15.06 27.32 -1.03
C PRO A 16 -13.62 26.81 -1.24
N LEU A 17 -12.67 27.75 -1.17
CA LEU A 17 -11.21 27.57 -1.36
C LEU A 17 -10.55 26.81 -0.19
N ALA A 18 -11.28 25.93 0.52
CA ALA A 18 -10.84 25.28 1.75
C ALA A 18 -10.49 23.79 1.58
N ALA A 19 -10.20 23.32 0.35
CA ALA A 19 -9.76 21.96 0.11
C ALA A 19 -8.48 21.91 -0.74
N ARG A 20 -7.44 22.67 -0.35
CA ARG A 20 -6.16 22.72 -1.06
C ARG A 20 -4.98 22.18 -0.25
N SER A 21 -5.19 21.28 0.71
CA SER A 21 -4.07 20.75 1.46
C SER A 21 -3.97 19.25 1.27
N ASN A 22 -3.31 18.67 0.46
CA ASN A 22 -2.86 17.27 0.27
C ASN A 22 -3.28 16.58 -1.02
N GLN A 23 -3.45 17.32 -2.12
CA GLN A 23 -3.52 16.65 -3.42
C GLN A 23 -2.13 16.10 -3.76
N LEU A 24 -2.00 14.78 -3.70
CA LEU A 24 -0.78 14.10 -4.13
C LEU A 24 -0.62 14.22 -5.64
N ARG A 25 0.55 14.67 -6.08
CA ARG A 25 0.85 14.83 -7.51
C ARG A 25 2.31 14.51 -7.80
N PHE A 26 2.56 14.13 -9.02
CA PHE A 26 3.93 14.04 -9.51
C PHE A 26 4.61 15.40 -9.47
N HIS A 27 5.90 15.42 -9.14
CA HIS A 27 6.73 16.62 -9.22
C HIS A 27 6.94 17.06 -10.67
N ALA A 28 7.51 18.25 -10.86
CA ALA A 28 7.76 18.79 -12.20
C ALA A 28 8.71 17.93 -13.05
N ASP A 29 9.53 17.08 -12.43
CA ASP A 29 10.38 16.10 -13.08
C ASP A 29 9.67 14.78 -13.43
N GLY A 30 8.36 14.71 -13.18
CA GLY A 30 7.53 13.54 -13.41
C GLY A 30 7.71 12.42 -12.40
N GLN A 31 8.31 12.65 -11.23
CA GLN A 31 8.52 11.63 -10.21
C GLN A 31 7.67 11.86 -8.97
N ILE A 32 7.36 10.77 -8.26
CA ILE A 32 6.83 10.78 -6.90
C ILE A 32 7.48 9.66 -6.10
N LYS A 33 7.79 9.94 -4.83
CA LYS A 33 8.41 8.97 -3.92
C LYS A 33 7.43 8.51 -2.87
N ILE A 34 7.19 7.20 -2.85
CA ILE A 34 6.34 6.53 -1.86
C ILE A 34 7.23 5.68 -0.95
N VAL A 35 6.97 5.71 0.34
CA VAL A 35 7.58 4.78 1.31
C VAL A 35 6.50 3.83 1.81
N GLN A 36 6.74 2.53 1.64
CA GLN A 36 5.95 1.49 2.28
C GLN A 36 6.58 1.14 3.63
N LEU A 37 5.79 1.29 4.69
CA LEU A 37 6.05 0.77 6.03
C LEU A 37 5.10 -0.41 6.26
N THR A 38 5.60 -1.53 6.75
CA THR A 38 4.80 -2.71 7.04
C THR A 38 5.30 -3.42 8.29
N ASP A 39 4.43 -4.16 8.94
CA ASP A 39 4.80 -5.04 10.05
C ASP A 39 5.61 -4.30 11.14
N LEU A 40 5.15 -3.13 11.53
CA LEU A 40 5.78 -2.34 12.58
C LEU A 40 5.64 -3.02 13.95
N HIS A 41 4.56 -3.79 14.15
CA HIS A 41 4.26 -4.51 15.39
C HIS A 41 4.50 -3.64 16.62
N TYR A 42 4.03 -2.38 16.56
CA TYR A 42 4.35 -1.39 17.55
C TYR A 42 3.72 -1.71 18.91
N VAL A 43 4.54 -1.66 19.97
CA VAL A 43 4.13 -1.81 21.36
C VAL A 43 4.78 -0.73 22.20
N GLY A 44 4.04 0.35 22.51
CA GLY A 44 4.56 1.58 23.12
C GLY A 44 5.34 1.41 24.42
N ASP A 45 4.90 0.48 25.25
CA ASP A 45 5.48 0.27 26.58
C ASP A 45 6.72 -0.65 26.58
N LYS A 46 7.19 -1.10 25.39
CA LYS A 46 8.35 -2.00 25.28
C LYS A 46 9.57 -1.33 24.64
N PRO A 47 10.78 -1.83 24.93
CA PRO A 47 12.02 -1.34 24.29
C PRO A 47 11.97 -1.41 22.75
N ALA A 48 11.22 -2.37 22.20
CA ALA A 48 11.00 -2.51 20.75
C ALA A 48 10.40 -1.25 20.11
N ALA A 49 9.53 -0.51 20.83
CA ALA A 49 8.98 0.75 20.34
C ALA A 49 10.04 1.79 19.96
N LYS A 50 11.14 1.84 20.70
CA LYS A 50 12.26 2.75 20.38
C LYS A 50 12.92 2.38 19.04
N LYS A 51 13.02 1.08 18.72
CA LYS A 51 13.58 0.61 17.45
C LYS A 51 12.68 0.99 16.29
N VAL A 52 11.36 0.78 16.43
CA VAL A 52 10.38 1.18 15.42
C VAL A 52 10.43 2.69 15.18
N ARG A 53 10.42 3.50 16.24
CA ARG A 53 10.51 4.96 16.09
C ARG A 53 11.83 5.39 15.46
N ALA A 54 12.94 4.76 15.81
CA ALA A 54 14.25 5.05 15.21
C ALA A 54 14.28 4.70 13.72
N LEU A 55 13.65 3.58 13.31
CA LEU A 55 13.47 3.25 11.90
C LEU A 55 12.66 4.32 11.19
N VAL A 56 11.45 4.65 11.71
CA VAL A 56 10.57 5.66 11.11
C VAL A 56 11.31 7.00 11.01
N ASP A 57 11.99 7.45 12.07
CA ASP A 57 12.77 8.70 12.06
C ASP A 57 13.87 8.69 10.98
N SER A 58 14.63 7.60 10.89
CA SER A 58 15.70 7.44 9.91
C SER A 58 15.14 7.50 8.47
N VAL A 59 14.10 6.70 8.21
CA VAL A 59 13.48 6.62 6.88
C VAL A 59 12.88 7.95 6.48
N MET A 60 12.06 8.58 7.34
CA MET A 60 11.40 9.84 7.03
C MET A 60 12.38 10.97 6.77
N ARG A 61 13.45 11.09 7.57
CA ARG A 61 14.45 12.14 7.41
C ARG A 61 15.35 11.97 6.19
N ILE A 62 15.71 10.72 5.88
CA ILE A 62 16.60 10.42 4.75
C ILE A 62 15.80 10.47 3.45
N GLU A 63 14.67 9.78 3.40
CA GLU A 63 13.91 9.63 2.16
C GLU A 63 13.06 10.85 1.81
N ARG A 64 12.52 11.56 2.80
CA ARG A 64 11.60 12.68 2.59
C ARG A 64 10.52 12.29 1.57
N PRO A 65 9.71 11.28 1.86
CA PRO A 65 8.72 10.78 0.90
C PRO A 65 7.60 11.79 0.68
N ASP A 66 6.93 11.65 -0.44
CA ASP A 66 5.71 12.41 -0.76
C ASP A 66 4.47 11.74 -0.16
N LEU A 67 4.54 10.42 0.05
CA LEU A 67 3.49 9.62 0.66
C LEU A 67 4.11 8.45 1.44
N VAL A 68 3.51 8.14 2.58
CA VAL A 68 3.76 6.90 3.32
C VAL A 68 2.54 6.00 3.21
N VAL A 69 2.74 4.74 2.83
CA VAL A 69 1.70 3.70 2.83
C VAL A 69 2.04 2.68 3.91
N LEU A 70 1.17 2.57 4.93
CA LEU A 70 1.29 1.53 5.94
C LEU A 70 0.47 0.31 5.49
N THR A 71 1.16 -0.79 5.24
CA THR A 71 0.53 -2.01 4.72
C THR A 71 0.32 -3.06 5.80
N GLY A 72 -0.29 -2.67 6.91
CA GLY A 72 -0.78 -3.55 7.95
C GLY A 72 0.23 -3.97 9.00
N ASP A 73 -0.30 -4.68 9.99
CA ASP A 73 0.41 -5.08 11.20
C ASP A 73 1.16 -3.92 11.85
N ILE A 74 0.45 -2.77 11.89
CA ILE A 74 0.96 -1.52 12.44
C ILE A 74 1.18 -1.69 13.94
N VAL A 75 0.25 -2.40 14.62
CA VAL A 75 0.33 -2.67 16.05
C VAL A 75 0.15 -4.15 16.35
N TYR A 76 0.87 -4.63 17.36
CA TYR A 76 0.69 -5.96 17.95
C TYR A 76 0.72 -5.82 19.47
N ALA A 77 -0.33 -5.22 20.02
CA ALA A 77 -0.32 -4.76 21.41
C ALA A 77 -1.72 -4.69 22.04
N ARG A 78 -1.76 -4.77 23.36
CA ARG A 78 -2.93 -4.44 24.19
C ARG A 78 -2.64 -3.18 24.99
N PRO A 79 -3.51 -2.15 24.94
CA PRO A 79 -4.66 -2.01 24.02
C PRO A 79 -4.20 -1.53 22.64
N SER A 80 -4.80 -2.08 21.55
CA SER A 80 -4.42 -1.75 20.16
C SER A 80 -4.70 -0.29 19.83
N ASP A 81 -5.83 0.27 20.24
CA ASP A 81 -6.27 1.64 19.98
C ASP A 81 -5.28 2.70 20.50
N ARG A 82 -4.79 2.52 21.73
CA ARG A 82 -3.77 3.41 22.30
C ARG A 82 -2.47 3.35 21.53
N ASN A 83 -2.01 2.14 21.22
CA ASN A 83 -0.75 1.94 20.52
C ASN A 83 -0.83 2.44 19.06
N MET A 84 -1.99 2.27 18.40
CA MET A 84 -2.26 2.84 17.07
C MET A 84 -2.17 4.37 17.10
N ARG A 85 -2.84 5.02 18.06
CA ARG A 85 -2.75 6.49 18.22
C ARG A 85 -1.31 6.95 18.42
N GLU A 86 -0.54 6.23 19.23
CA GLU A 86 0.83 6.61 19.58
C GLU A 86 1.76 6.56 18.38
N ILE A 87 1.73 5.47 17.60
CA ILE A 87 2.61 5.34 16.43
C ILE A 87 2.16 6.24 15.28
N LEU A 88 0.85 6.33 15.01
CA LEU A 88 0.35 7.19 13.94
C LEU A 88 0.54 8.67 14.26
N SER A 89 0.37 9.10 15.52
CA SER A 89 0.73 10.47 15.93
C SER A 89 2.21 10.77 15.70
N TYR A 90 3.08 9.79 15.91
CA TYR A 90 4.51 9.95 15.62
C TYR A 90 4.78 10.11 14.13
N ILE A 91 4.13 9.29 13.29
CA ILE A 91 4.24 9.40 11.82
C ILE A 91 3.64 10.72 11.32
N ASP A 92 2.47 11.11 11.82
CA ASP A 92 1.79 12.36 11.47
C ASP A 92 2.64 13.60 11.78
N SER A 93 3.46 13.54 12.85
CA SER A 93 4.33 14.65 13.25
C SER A 93 5.41 15.04 12.23
N PHE A 94 5.66 14.21 11.22
CA PHE A 94 6.55 14.55 10.11
C PHE A 94 5.89 15.44 9.05
N GLY A 95 4.56 15.64 9.11
CA GLY A 95 3.83 16.48 8.16
C GLY A 95 3.79 15.92 6.73
N VAL A 96 4.01 14.61 6.58
CA VAL A 96 3.96 13.90 5.30
C VAL A 96 2.63 13.17 5.19
N PRO A 97 1.93 13.25 4.05
CA PRO A 97 0.73 12.46 3.81
C PRO A 97 0.96 10.97 4.04
N PHE A 98 0.01 10.30 4.68
CA PHE A 98 0.07 8.85 4.84
C PHE A 98 -1.31 8.20 4.70
N CYS A 99 -1.32 6.92 4.35
CA CYS A 99 -2.51 6.10 4.32
C CYS A 99 -2.25 4.72 4.93
N THR A 100 -3.31 4.01 5.31
CA THR A 100 -3.22 2.73 6.01
C THR A 100 -4.15 1.69 5.42
N VAL A 101 -3.68 0.48 5.28
CA VAL A 101 -4.49 -0.75 5.28
C VAL A 101 -4.13 -1.56 6.52
N PHE A 102 -5.02 -2.44 6.98
CA PHE A 102 -4.76 -3.23 8.18
C PHE A 102 -4.23 -4.61 7.85
N GLY A 103 -3.44 -5.15 8.79
CA GLY A 103 -2.99 -6.52 8.80
C GLY A 103 -3.84 -7.39 9.73
N ASN A 104 -3.45 -8.64 9.89
CA ASN A 104 -4.18 -9.61 10.70
C ASN A 104 -3.97 -9.43 12.21
N HIS A 105 -2.92 -8.72 12.63
CA HIS A 105 -2.64 -8.47 14.04
C HIS A 105 -3.22 -7.17 14.59
N ASP A 106 -3.64 -6.23 13.75
CA ASP A 106 -4.09 -4.91 14.21
C ASP A 106 -5.31 -4.99 15.14
N ASP A 107 -6.29 -5.84 14.82
CA ASP A 107 -7.52 -6.05 15.60
C ASP A 107 -7.54 -7.35 16.43
N GLU A 108 -6.46 -8.11 16.45
CA GLU A 108 -6.36 -9.41 17.14
C GLU A 108 -6.74 -9.36 18.62
N PHE A 109 -6.53 -8.21 19.26
CA PHE A 109 -6.83 -8.03 20.68
C PHE A 109 -8.20 -7.43 20.98
N GLY A 110 -9.11 -7.47 20.01
CA GLY A 110 -10.53 -7.19 20.21
C GLY A 110 -10.92 -5.72 20.11
N VAL A 111 -10.05 -4.85 19.60
CA VAL A 111 -10.44 -3.51 19.17
C VAL A 111 -10.92 -3.61 17.73
N PRO A 112 -12.20 -3.23 17.44
CA PRO A 112 -12.73 -3.35 16.08
C PRO A 112 -11.92 -2.56 15.04
N ARG A 113 -11.82 -3.08 13.81
CA ARG A 113 -11.15 -2.38 12.69
C ARG A 113 -11.72 -1.00 12.45
N SER A 114 -13.04 -0.82 12.57
CA SER A 114 -13.71 0.48 12.47
C SER A 114 -13.15 1.52 13.45
N VAL A 115 -12.87 1.12 14.68
CA VAL A 115 -12.26 2.02 15.68
C VAL A 115 -10.82 2.37 15.29
N LEU A 116 -10.04 1.39 14.85
CA LEU A 116 -8.66 1.61 14.40
C LEU A 116 -8.61 2.49 13.15
N TYR A 117 -9.55 2.30 12.23
CA TYR A 117 -9.67 3.12 11.03
C TYR A 117 -10.04 4.57 11.36
N ASP A 118 -11.03 4.78 12.23
CA ASP A 118 -11.42 6.12 12.69
C ASP A 118 -10.26 6.83 13.41
N ILE A 119 -9.42 6.08 14.14
CA ILE A 119 -8.18 6.62 14.71
C ILE A 119 -7.24 7.08 13.62
N ALA A 120 -6.96 6.26 12.62
CA ALA A 120 -6.07 6.64 11.52
C ALA A 120 -6.60 7.84 10.75
N ALA A 121 -7.87 7.84 10.36
CA ALA A 121 -8.52 8.92 9.62
C ALA A 121 -8.66 10.23 10.43
N SER A 122 -8.42 10.21 11.75
CA SER A 122 -8.47 11.41 12.58
C SER A 122 -7.21 12.28 12.54
N PHE A 123 -6.12 11.80 11.96
CA PHE A 123 -4.87 12.54 11.84
C PHE A 123 -4.89 13.49 10.64
N GLU A 124 -4.25 14.65 10.80
CA GLU A 124 -4.27 15.72 9.79
C GLU A 124 -3.68 15.32 8.44
N ASN A 125 -2.59 14.55 8.46
CA ASN A 125 -1.90 14.11 7.25
C ASN A 125 -2.38 12.74 6.74
N CYS A 126 -3.37 12.12 7.41
CA CYS A 126 -3.95 10.86 6.92
C CYS A 126 -4.88 11.13 5.72
N VAL A 127 -4.64 10.42 4.63
CA VAL A 127 -5.45 10.55 3.40
C VAL A 127 -6.51 9.44 3.25
N ASN A 128 -6.70 8.62 4.28
CA ASN A 128 -7.80 7.66 4.30
C ASN A 128 -9.15 8.40 4.18
N PRO A 129 -10.06 7.99 3.27
CA PRO A 129 -11.39 8.59 3.20
C PRO A 129 -12.23 8.20 4.43
N PRO A 130 -13.34 8.90 4.71
CA PRO A 130 -14.29 8.44 5.71
C PRO A 130 -14.81 7.04 5.40
N ARG A 131 -14.84 6.15 6.40
CA ARG A 131 -15.22 4.73 6.18
C ARG A 131 -16.70 4.50 5.91
N GLY A 132 -17.58 5.46 6.21
CA GLY A 132 -19.02 5.24 6.16
C GLY A 132 -19.48 4.19 7.18
N ASP A 133 -20.30 3.24 6.73
CA ASP A 133 -20.89 2.21 7.59
C ASP A 133 -20.12 0.86 7.55
N VAL A 134 -18.94 0.83 6.92
CA VAL A 134 -18.10 -0.38 6.84
C VAL A 134 -17.02 -0.42 7.91
N GLU A 135 -16.51 -1.61 8.23
CA GLU A 135 -15.48 -1.78 9.27
C GLU A 135 -14.14 -1.19 8.83
N SER A 136 -13.68 -1.56 7.63
CA SER A 136 -12.47 -1.07 7.00
C SER A 136 -12.70 -0.98 5.49
N PRO A 137 -12.82 0.21 4.92
CA PRO A 137 -13.10 0.35 3.50
C PRO A 137 -11.88 0.10 2.64
N ASP A 138 -12.12 -0.48 1.46
CA ASP A 138 -11.19 -0.37 0.36
C ASP A 138 -11.32 1.01 -0.28
N TYR A 139 -10.21 1.62 -0.62
CA TYR A 139 -10.20 2.95 -1.20
C TYR A 139 -9.07 3.14 -2.20
N THR A 140 -9.10 4.28 -2.87
CA THR A 140 -8.04 4.69 -3.79
C THR A 140 -7.41 6.00 -3.33
N VAL A 141 -6.10 6.11 -3.59
CA VAL A 141 -5.37 7.38 -3.50
C VAL A 141 -4.98 7.78 -4.91
N GLU A 142 -5.45 8.94 -5.34
CA GLU A 142 -5.18 9.47 -6.67
C GLU A 142 -3.86 10.25 -6.67
N LEU A 143 -3.02 9.97 -7.66
CA LEU A 143 -1.83 10.74 -7.95
C LEU A 143 -2.10 11.60 -9.18
N LEU A 144 -2.15 12.90 -9.00
CA LEU A 144 -2.36 13.84 -10.10
C LEU A 144 -1.09 13.97 -10.95
N SER A 145 -1.30 14.31 -12.20
CA SER A 145 -0.21 14.70 -13.12
C SER A 145 0.64 15.82 -12.54
N SER A 146 1.84 15.99 -13.03
CA SER A 146 2.76 17.06 -12.62
C SER A 146 2.18 18.47 -12.83
N CYS A 147 1.29 18.63 -13.83
CA CYS A 147 0.51 19.86 -14.01
C CYS A 147 -0.73 19.96 -13.09
N GLY A 148 -1.15 18.86 -12.44
CA GLY A 148 -2.29 18.83 -11.53
C GLY A 148 -3.67 18.80 -12.21
N GLU A 149 -3.74 18.58 -13.53
CA GLU A 149 -4.98 18.72 -14.30
C GLU A 149 -5.78 17.40 -14.44
N ARG A 150 -5.11 16.26 -14.25
CA ARG A 150 -5.73 14.92 -14.39
C ARG A 150 -5.13 13.93 -13.40
N VAL A 151 -5.89 12.87 -13.11
CA VAL A 151 -5.33 11.68 -12.45
C VAL A 151 -4.35 11.01 -13.41
N ALA A 152 -3.14 10.76 -12.95
CA ALA A 152 -2.07 10.15 -13.73
C ALA A 152 -1.70 8.73 -13.28
N ALA A 153 -1.96 8.40 -12.00
CA ALA A 153 -1.84 7.05 -11.46
C ALA A 153 -2.80 6.87 -10.27
N VAL A 154 -3.08 5.61 -9.92
CA VAL A 154 -3.99 5.25 -8.83
C VAL A 154 -3.31 4.24 -7.91
N LEU A 155 -3.43 4.46 -6.60
CA LEU A 155 -3.03 3.49 -5.59
C LEU A 155 -4.30 2.85 -5.01
N TYR A 156 -4.48 1.55 -5.17
CA TYR A 156 -5.56 0.80 -4.57
C TYR A 156 -5.11 0.31 -3.19
N CYS A 157 -5.77 0.78 -2.15
CA CYS A 157 -5.59 0.35 -0.78
C CYS A 157 -6.72 -0.60 -0.41
N ILE A 158 -6.42 -1.88 -0.26
CA ILE A 158 -7.42 -2.94 -0.12
C ILE A 158 -7.19 -3.67 1.21
N ASP A 159 -8.23 -3.83 2.01
CA ASP A 159 -8.16 -4.63 3.23
C ASP A 159 -8.15 -6.12 2.87
N SER A 160 -7.05 -6.80 3.15
CA SER A 160 -6.93 -8.25 2.93
C SER A 160 -7.58 -9.10 4.02
N ASN A 161 -8.29 -8.45 4.95
CA ASN A 161 -8.92 -9.05 6.12
C ASN A 161 -7.88 -9.66 7.10
N ALA A 162 -8.26 -10.61 7.97
CA ALA A 162 -7.38 -11.08 9.03
C ALA A 162 -7.29 -12.62 9.08
N HIS A 163 -8.11 -13.22 9.93
CA HIS A 163 -8.07 -14.64 10.23
C HIS A 163 -9.44 -15.28 10.07
N ILE A 164 -9.47 -16.51 9.60
CA ILE A 164 -10.66 -17.38 9.64
C ILE A 164 -10.51 -18.33 10.82
N PHE A 165 -11.52 -18.35 11.68
CA PHE A 165 -11.62 -19.27 12.82
C PHE A 165 -12.77 -20.25 12.63
N ASP A 166 -12.60 -21.47 13.13
CA ASP A 166 -13.67 -22.45 13.20
C ASP A 166 -14.70 -22.08 14.31
N LYS A 167 -15.80 -22.84 14.38
CA LYS A 167 -16.86 -22.64 15.39
C LYS A 167 -16.38 -22.82 16.84
N LYS A 168 -15.20 -23.36 17.07
CA LYS A 168 -14.57 -23.55 18.37
C LYS A 168 -13.53 -22.47 18.68
N GLY A 169 -13.31 -21.52 17.76
CA GLY A 169 -12.30 -20.47 17.87
C GLY A 169 -10.88 -20.92 17.55
N ASN A 170 -10.69 -22.04 16.87
CA ASN A 170 -9.36 -22.43 16.39
C ASN A 170 -9.05 -21.72 15.08
N PHE A 171 -7.83 -21.28 14.90
CA PHE A 171 -7.33 -20.76 13.64
C PHE A 171 -7.43 -21.82 12.54
N VAL A 172 -7.99 -21.44 11.39
CA VAL A 172 -8.12 -22.29 10.21
C VAL A 172 -7.12 -21.86 9.14
N GLU A 173 -7.22 -20.62 8.70
CA GLU A 173 -6.32 -19.99 7.72
C GLU A 173 -6.39 -18.47 7.82
N TYR A 174 -5.51 -17.79 7.11
CA TYR A 174 -5.65 -16.35 6.88
C TYR A 174 -6.85 -16.08 5.97
N ASP A 175 -7.52 -14.94 6.22
CA ASP A 175 -8.60 -14.50 5.36
C ASP A 175 -8.03 -13.90 4.05
N ARG A 176 -8.91 -13.46 3.16
CA ARG A 176 -8.59 -13.05 1.80
C ARG A 176 -9.39 -11.81 1.41
N ILE A 177 -9.05 -11.22 0.28
CA ILE A 177 -9.89 -10.21 -0.38
C ILE A 177 -11.16 -10.91 -0.88
N HIS A 178 -12.33 -10.44 -0.46
CA HIS A 178 -13.62 -11.06 -0.73
C HIS A 178 -14.20 -10.63 -2.08
N GLU A 179 -15.23 -11.36 -2.54
CA GLU A 179 -15.81 -11.17 -3.87
C GLU A 179 -16.43 -9.76 -4.05
N ASP A 180 -17.10 -9.24 -3.03
CA ASP A 180 -17.65 -7.88 -3.02
C ASP A 180 -16.57 -6.79 -3.11
N GLN A 181 -15.42 -7.00 -2.49
CA GLN A 181 -14.23 -6.14 -2.62
C GLN A 181 -13.67 -6.18 -4.04
N ILE A 182 -13.62 -7.37 -4.64
CA ILE A 182 -13.16 -7.56 -6.02
C ILE A 182 -14.12 -6.89 -7.01
N GLU A 183 -15.42 -7.02 -6.82
CA GLU A 183 -16.42 -6.32 -7.64
C GLU A 183 -16.27 -4.81 -7.51
N ALA A 184 -16.07 -4.29 -6.30
CA ALA A 184 -15.83 -2.87 -6.06
C ALA A 184 -14.53 -2.38 -6.72
N TYR A 185 -13.46 -3.18 -6.70
CA TYR A 185 -12.22 -2.89 -7.42
C TYR A 185 -12.48 -2.81 -8.93
N ARG A 186 -13.14 -3.82 -9.52
CA ARG A 186 -13.46 -3.82 -10.96
C ARG A 186 -14.26 -2.59 -11.37
N ALA A 187 -15.25 -2.20 -10.56
CA ALA A 187 -16.07 -1.02 -10.83
C ALA A 187 -15.27 0.28 -10.79
N ARG A 188 -14.35 0.43 -9.81
CA ARG A 188 -13.45 1.59 -9.72
C ARG A 188 -12.47 1.65 -10.88
N SER A 189 -11.86 0.52 -11.23
CA SER A 189 -10.94 0.41 -12.37
C SER A 189 -11.62 0.78 -13.68
N ALA A 190 -12.84 0.29 -13.92
CA ALA A 190 -13.63 0.65 -15.08
C ALA A 190 -13.93 2.16 -15.14
N ALA A 191 -14.28 2.77 -14.01
CA ALA A 191 -14.56 4.21 -13.94
C ALA A 191 -13.31 5.05 -14.24
N TYR A 192 -12.13 4.69 -13.71
CA TYR A 192 -10.88 5.36 -14.04
C TYR A 192 -10.50 5.17 -15.51
N THR A 193 -10.69 3.98 -16.04
CA THR A 193 -10.42 3.67 -17.45
C THR A 193 -11.32 4.50 -18.37
N GLU A 194 -12.62 4.59 -18.08
CA GLU A 194 -13.55 5.44 -18.82
C GLU A 194 -13.15 6.92 -18.76
N ALA A 195 -12.86 7.43 -17.56
CA ALA A 195 -12.42 8.81 -17.37
C ALA A 195 -11.11 9.12 -18.09
N ASN A 196 -10.26 8.12 -18.32
CA ASN A 196 -9.00 8.22 -19.06
C ASN A 196 -9.16 7.87 -20.56
N GLY A 197 -10.34 7.99 -21.13
CA GLY A 197 -10.58 7.77 -22.55
C GLY A 197 -10.51 6.31 -22.99
N GLY A 198 -10.81 5.37 -22.13
CA GLY A 198 -10.82 3.92 -22.39
C GLY A 198 -9.45 3.24 -22.22
N VAL A 199 -8.46 3.94 -21.69
CA VAL A 199 -7.13 3.37 -21.41
C VAL A 199 -6.93 3.21 -19.90
N PRO A 200 -6.62 2.00 -19.40
CA PRO A 200 -6.35 1.79 -17.97
C PRO A 200 -5.21 2.68 -17.46
N LEU A 201 -5.44 3.39 -16.35
CA LEU A 201 -4.38 4.18 -15.70
C LEU A 201 -3.33 3.25 -15.08
N PRO A 202 -2.04 3.63 -15.06
CA PRO A 202 -1.06 2.93 -14.25
C PRO A 202 -1.49 2.90 -12.79
N ALA A 203 -1.52 1.71 -12.18
CA ALA A 203 -1.95 1.58 -10.80
C ALA A 203 -1.06 0.61 -10.00
N LEU A 204 -1.00 0.84 -8.68
CA LEU A 204 -0.36 -0.03 -7.70
C LEU A 204 -1.43 -0.55 -6.71
N GLY A 205 -1.33 -1.81 -6.31
CA GLY A 205 -2.15 -2.40 -5.26
C GLY A 205 -1.38 -2.51 -3.94
N PHE A 206 -2.00 -2.09 -2.84
CA PHE A 206 -1.45 -2.19 -1.49
C PHE A 206 -2.41 -2.95 -0.59
N PHE A 207 -1.96 -4.04 -0.02
CA PHE A 207 -2.70 -4.85 0.96
C PHE A 207 -1.69 -5.58 1.86
N HIS A 208 -2.16 -6.23 2.93
CA HIS A 208 -1.25 -6.83 3.90
C HIS A 208 -0.92 -8.29 3.57
N ILE A 209 -1.94 -9.16 3.58
CA ILE A 209 -1.76 -10.61 3.36
C ILE A 209 -1.56 -10.86 1.86
N PRO A 210 -0.50 -11.55 1.46
CA PRO A 210 -0.20 -11.80 0.06
C PRO A 210 -1.29 -12.65 -0.62
N LEU A 211 -1.47 -12.45 -1.93
CA LEU A 211 -2.31 -13.32 -2.75
C LEU A 211 -1.65 -14.71 -2.91
N PRO A 212 -2.43 -15.79 -3.14
CA PRO A 212 -1.88 -17.12 -3.41
C PRO A 212 -0.83 -17.15 -4.52
N GLU A 213 -0.93 -16.26 -5.48
CA GLU A 213 -0.01 -16.12 -6.62
C GLU A 213 1.43 -15.74 -6.21
N TYR A 214 1.62 -15.10 -5.05
CA TYR A 214 2.97 -14.91 -4.47
C TYR A 214 3.62 -16.24 -4.13
N ARG A 215 2.83 -17.21 -3.63
CA ARG A 215 3.31 -18.58 -3.35
C ARG A 215 3.63 -19.32 -4.63
N GLU A 216 2.74 -19.21 -5.63
CA GLU A 216 2.95 -19.84 -6.93
C GLU A 216 4.19 -19.31 -7.63
N ALA A 217 4.32 -17.98 -7.73
CA ALA A 217 5.46 -17.33 -8.36
C ALA A 217 6.78 -17.69 -7.66
N SER A 218 6.82 -17.58 -6.32
CA SER A 218 8.07 -17.86 -5.58
C SER A 218 8.47 -19.33 -5.56
N ALA A 219 7.57 -20.25 -5.92
CA ALA A 219 7.85 -21.67 -6.05
C ALA A 219 8.18 -22.08 -7.48
N SER A 220 7.99 -21.21 -8.47
CA SER A 220 8.19 -21.50 -9.89
C SER A 220 9.62 -21.19 -10.32
N ASP A 221 10.25 -22.15 -10.99
CA ASP A 221 11.56 -21.93 -11.64
C ASP A 221 11.47 -20.97 -12.86
N ASP A 222 10.25 -20.70 -13.34
CA ASP A 222 10.00 -19.81 -14.47
C ASP A 222 9.75 -18.36 -14.06
N ALA A 223 9.54 -18.08 -12.77
CA ALA A 223 9.36 -16.72 -12.27
C ALA A 223 10.69 -16.13 -11.77
N PRO A 224 11.03 -14.89 -12.19
CA PRO A 224 12.22 -14.23 -11.68
C PRO A 224 12.05 -13.85 -10.22
N LEU A 225 13.12 -13.85 -9.43
CA LEU A 225 13.11 -13.38 -8.06
C LEU A 225 14.31 -12.48 -7.80
N PHE A 226 14.05 -11.32 -7.22
CA PHE A 226 15.07 -10.35 -6.81
C PHE A 226 14.82 -9.97 -5.34
N GLY A 227 15.86 -9.97 -4.55
CA GLY A 227 15.76 -9.73 -3.10
C GLY A 227 15.79 -11.04 -2.30
N THR A 228 15.29 -10.99 -1.07
CA THR A 228 15.42 -12.08 -0.11
C THR A 228 14.11 -12.83 0.09
N ARG A 229 14.17 -14.16 0.00
CA ARG A 229 13.12 -15.08 0.40
C ARG A 229 13.69 -16.07 1.41
N MET A 230 13.35 -15.90 2.68
CA MET A 230 13.82 -16.75 3.77
C MET A 230 12.72 -17.55 4.45
N GLU A 231 11.45 -17.30 4.07
CA GLU A 231 10.32 -18.07 4.57
C GLU A 231 9.31 -18.38 3.47
N ALA A 232 8.42 -19.34 3.78
CA ALA A 232 7.32 -19.67 2.90
C ALA A 232 6.28 -18.54 2.86
N CYS A 233 5.69 -18.30 1.70
CA CYS A 233 4.58 -17.35 1.57
C CYS A 233 3.34 -17.86 2.32
N CYS A 234 2.90 -17.10 3.32
CA CYS A 234 1.74 -17.42 4.18
C CYS A 234 0.41 -16.88 3.62
N ALA A 235 0.25 -16.91 2.30
CA ALA A 235 -1.01 -16.56 1.65
C ALA A 235 -2.14 -17.55 2.02
N PRO A 236 -3.42 -17.11 1.93
CA PRO A 236 -4.56 -18.00 2.05
C PRO A 236 -4.45 -19.19 1.09
N TYR A 237 -5.07 -20.31 1.45
CA TYR A 237 -5.18 -21.45 0.51
C TYR A 237 -6.29 -21.22 -0.50
N HIS A 238 -7.30 -20.45 -0.12
CA HIS A 238 -8.44 -20.14 -0.98
C HIS A 238 -8.08 -19.05 -1.99
N ILE A 239 -8.22 -19.35 -3.28
CA ILE A 239 -8.04 -18.39 -4.36
C ILE A 239 -9.30 -17.52 -4.46
N SER A 240 -9.19 -16.23 -4.22
CA SER A 240 -10.34 -15.30 -4.24
C SER A 240 -10.74 -14.82 -5.64
N GLY A 241 -9.84 -14.94 -6.63
CA GLY A 241 -10.01 -14.34 -7.96
C GLY A 241 -9.54 -12.91 -8.07
N MET A 242 -8.93 -12.33 -7.03
CA MET A 242 -8.40 -10.95 -7.09
C MET A 242 -7.30 -10.81 -8.13
N PHE A 243 -6.42 -11.78 -8.25
CA PHE A 243 -5.35 -11.73 -9.25
C PHE A 243 -5.89 -11.78 -10.69
N ASP A 244 -6.91 -12.61 -10.93
CA ASP A 244 -7.58 -12.66 -12.24
C ASP A 244 -8.27 -11.32 -12.54
N ALA A 245 -8.87 -10.68 -11.52
CA ALA A 245 -9.44 -9.35 -11.67
C ALA A 245 -8.38 -8.30 -12.05
N ILE A 246 -7.19 -8.37 -11.46
CA ILE A 246 -6.05 -7.49 -11.82
C ILE A 246 -5.66 -7.70 -13.28
N LEU A 247 -5.56 -8.95 -13.73
CA LEU A 247 -5.23 -9.26 -15.13
C LEU A 247 -6.29 -8.74 -16.10
N ASP A 248 -7.58 -8.93 -15.78
CA ASP A 248 -8.69 -8.51 -16.62
C ASP A 248 -8.80 -6.98 -16.74
N CYS A 249 -8.66 -6.26 -15.62
CA CYS A 249 -8.71 -4.80 -15.58
C CYS A 249 -7.49 -4.15 -16.23
N GLY A 250 -6.32 -4.77 -16.06
CA GLY A 250 -5.08 -4.35 -16.69
C GLY A 250 -4.52 -3.01 -16.20
N ASP A 251 -5.00 -2.46 -15.07
CA ASP A 251 -4.52 -1.20 -14.48
C ASP A 251 -3.42 -1.43 -13.43
N ILE A 252 -3.62 -2.33 -12.46
CA ILE A 252 -2.59 -2.67 -11.47
C ILE A 252 -1.47 -3.45 -12.14
N PHE A 253 -0.29 -2.86 -12.20
CA PHE A 253 0.90 -3.51 -12.76
C PHE A 253 1.88 -4.00 -11.69
N ALA A 254 1.69 -3.59 -10.43
CA ALA A 254 2.46 -4.08 -9.30
C ALA A 254 1.61 -4.07 -8.01
N THR A 255 1.87 -5.05 -7.14
CA THR A 255 1.28 -5.14 -5.80
C THR A 255 2.35 -5.13 -4.72
N PHE A 256 2.01 -4.58 -3.55
CA PHE A 256 2.90 -4.42 -2.41
C PHE A 256 2.22 -4.95 -1.16
N VAL A 257 2.86 -5.93 -0.50
CA VAL A 257 2.34 -6.64 0.67
C VAL A 257 3.30 -6.58 1.86
N GLY A 258 2.86 -7.04 3.03
CA GLY A 258 3.66 -7.30 4.21
C GLY A 258 3.55 -8.75 4.65
N HIS A 259 3.29 -9.00 5.95
CA HIS A 259 2.88 -10.26 6.53
C HIS A 259 4.01 -11.28 6.78
N ASP A 260 4.82 -11.59 5.78
CA ASP A 260 5.93 -12.54 5.89
C ASP A 260 7.23 -11.77 6.17
N HIS A 261 7.71 -11.80 7.44
CA HIS A 261 8.74 -10.88 7.93
C HIS A 261 10.14 -11.13 7.37
N ASP A 262 10.40 -12.35 6.94
CA ASP A 262 11.70 -12.76 6.40
C ASP A 262 11.70 -12.81 4.86
N ASN A 263 10.70 -12.16 4.23
CA ASN A 263 10.62 -11.93 2.81
C ASN A 263 10.65 -10.43 2.49
N ASP A 264 11.40 -10.06 1.45
CA ASP A 264 11.36 -8.72 0.87
C ASP A 264 11.58 -8.75 -0.65
N TYR A 265 11.37 -9.92 -1.24
CA TYR A 265 11.62 -10.11 -2.66
C TYR A 265 10.62 -9.37 -3.56
N VAL A 266 11.06 -9.13 -4.78
CA VAL A 266 10.26 -8.73 -5.93
C VAL A 266 10.27 -9.89 -6.92
N THR A 267 9.11 -10.28 -7.41
CA THR A 267 8.95 -11.29 -8.47
C THR A 267 7.96 -10.80 -9.52
N MET A 268 7.81 -11.53 -10.60
CA MET A 268 6.83 -11.22 -11.64
C MET A 268 6.03 -12.48 -11.98
N TRP A 269 4.71 -12.38 -11.98
CA TRP A 269 3.80 -13.45 -12.32
C TRP A 269 2.78 -13.00 -13.34
N LYS A 270 2.71 -13.68 -14.48
CA LYS A 270 1.80 -13.35 -15.59
C LYS A 270 1.78 -11.85 -15.97
N GLY A 271 2.94 -11.19 -15.87
CA GLY A 271 3.07 -9.78 -16.22
C GLY A 271 2.78 -8.78 -15.09
N VAL A 272 2.34 -9.23 -13.93
CA VAL A 272 2.15 -8.39 -12.73
C VAL A 272 3.35 -8.57 -11.80
N ILE A 273 3.87 -7.46 -11.28
CA ILE A 273 5.00 -7.47 -10.35
C ILE A 273 4.44 -7.64 -8.92
N LEU A 274 5.00 -8.59 -8.19
CA LEU A 274 4.62 -8.94 -6.83
C LEU A 274 5.75 -8.57 -5.88
N CYS A 275 5.51 -7.63 -4.96
CA CYS A 275 6.54 -7.08 -4.07
C CYS A 275 6.18 -7.29 -2.60
N TYR A 276 7.10 -7.81 -1.81
CA TYR A 276 7.03 -7.68 -0.36
C TYR A 276 7.63 -6.35 0.09
N GLY A 277 7.03 -5.76 1.13
CA GLY A 277 7.67 -4.73 1.94
C GLY A 277 8.79 -5.32 2.80
N ARG A 278 9.59 -4.47 3.41
CA ARG A 278 10.56 -4.88 4.44
C ARG A 278 9.92 -4.70 5.81
N TYR A 279 9.92 -5.75 6.60
CA TYR A 279 9.51 -5.74 8.00
C TYR A 279 10.07 -4.55 8.80
N GLY A 280 9.20 -3.86 9.54
CA GLY A 280 9.56 -2.63 10.26
C GLY A 280 10.18 -2.83 11.64
N GLY A 281 10.11 -4.03 12.18
CA GLY A 281 10.85 -4.42 13.37
C GLY A 281 10.31 -3.95 14.70
N GLY A 282 9.20 -4.49 15.15
CA GLY A 282 8.66 -4.20 16.48
C GLY A 282 8.75 -5.39 17.44
N ASN A 283 7.60 -5.73 17.99
CA ASN A 283 7.42 -6.83 18.90
C ASN A 283 6.95 -8.07 18.11
N THR A 284 7.88 -8.82 17.60
CA THR A 284 7.59 -10.07 16.89
C THR A 284 8.36 -11.23 17.46
N VAL A 285 7.94 -12.46 17.12
CA VAL A 285 8.56 -13.70 17.57
C VAL A 285 9.75 -14.10 16.73
N TYR A 286 9.83 -13.63 15.49
CA TYR A 286 10.93 -13.93 14.57
C TYR A 286 11.14 -12.77 13.59
N ASN A 287 12.38 -12.56 13.22
CA ASN A 287 12.86 -11.87 12.04
C ASN A 287 14.37 -12.14 11.90
N ASN A 288 14.80 -12.49 10.72
CA ASN A 288 16.22 -12.67 10.40
C ASN A 288 16.74 -11.49 9.58
N LEU A 289 15.87 -10.78 8.88
CA LEU A 289 16.22 -9.59 8.13
C LEU A 289 16.34 -8.36 9.02
N GLN A 290 17.25 -7.46 8.67
CA GLN A 290 17.34 -6.16 9.34
C GLN A 290 16.09 -5.32 9.02
N PRO A 291 15.48 -4.66 10.04
CA PRO A 291 14.32 -3.80 9.82
C PRO A 291 14.61 -2.69 8.81
N GLY A 292 13.59 -2.40 7.99
CA GLY A 292 13.70 -1.39 6.95
C GLY A 292 12.34 -0.92 6.45
N ALA A 293 12.37 -0.19 5.35
CA ALA A 293 11.20 0.24 4.60
C ALA A 293 11.47 0.12 3.10
N ARG A 294 10.46 -0.25 2.33
CA ARG A 294 10.58 -0.23 0.87
C ARG A 294 10.30 1.17 0.36
N VAL A 295 11.18 1.66 -0.48
CA VAL A 295 11.03 2.93 -1.20
C VAL A 295 10.62 2.63 -2.63
N ILE A 296 9.60 3.35 -3.12
CA ILE A 296 9.02 3.18 -4.45
C ILE A 296 9.11 4.53 -5.17
N LEU A 297 9.76 4.55 -6.31
CA LEU A 297 9.94 5.73 -7.16
C LEU A 297 9.10 5.54 -8.42
N LEU A 298 7.93 6.19 -8.47
CA LEU A 298 7.02 6.13 -9.60
C LEU A 298 7.30 7.27 -10.57
N ARG A 299 7.07 7.04 -11.88
CA ARG A 299 7.14 8.04 -12.92
C ARG A 299 5.80 8.24 -13.60
N GLU A 300 5.45 9.50 -13.84
CA GLU A 300 4.22 9.87 -14.52
C GLU A 300 4.13 9.22 -15.91
N GLY A 301 3.00 8.54 -16.16
CA GLY A 301 2.71 7.89 -17.45
C GLY A 301 3.46 6.59 -17.72
N GLU A 302 4.28 6.13 -16.78
CA GLU A 302 5.04 4.88 -16.94
C GLU A 302 4.42 3.74 -16.10
N ARG A 303 4.55 2.51 -16.61
CA ARG A 303 4.24 1.27 -15.87
C ARG A 303 5.52 0.61 -15.37
N HIS A 304 6.42 1.45 -14.89
CA HIS A 304 7.71 1.12 -14.33
C HIS A 304 7.88 1.83 -12.99
N PHE A 305 8.61 1.23 -12.09
CA PHE A 305 9.01 1.88 -10.85
C PHE A 305 10.42 1.48 -10.43
N GLY A 306 11.16 2.44 -9.92
CA GLY A 306 12.38 2.16 -9.17
C GLY A 306 12.03 1.75 -7.75
N THR A 307 12.75 0.79 -7.16
CA THR A 307 12.59 0.46 -5.76
C THR A 307 13.91 0.06 -5.11
N TYR A 308 13.96 0.22 -3.80
CA TYR A 308 15.02 -0.27 -2.93
C TYR A 308 14.50 -0.37 -1.49
N VAL A 309 15.25 -1.07 -0.66
CA VAL A 309 14.97 -1.11 0.77
C VAL A 309 15.94 -0.16 1.48
N ARG A 310 15.39 0.76 2.30
CA ARG A 310 16.12 1.59 3.25
C ARG A 310 16.12 0.90 4.60
N LEU A 311 17.28 0.44 5.05
CA LEU A 311 17.44 -0.18 6.37
C LEU A 311 17.43 0.88 7.50
N ALA A 312 17.11 0.45 8.71
CA ALA A 312 17.17 1.30 9.90
C ALA A 312 18.58 1.91 10.12
N SER A 313 19.63 1.24 9.65
CA SER A 313 21.02 1.74 9.66
C SER A 313 21.26 2.93 8.72
N GLY A 314 20.33 3.20 7.79
CA GLY A 314 20.50 4.17 6.73
C GLY A 314 21.11 3.57 5.44
N GLU A 315 21.47 2.30 5.43
CA GLU A 315 21.96 1.59 4.25
C GLU A 315 20.85 1.36 3.23
N VAL A 316 21.19 1.29 1.94
CA VAL A 316 20.31 0.91 0.85
C VAL A 316 20.70 -0.47 0.36
N VAL A 317 19.72 -1.36 0.31
CA VAL A 317 19.86 -2.69 -0.26
C VAL A 317 18.78 -2.92 -1.35
N GLU A 318 18.98 -3.90 -2.20
CA GLU A 318 17.99 -4.39 -3.17
C GLU A 318 17.44 -3.29 -4.08
N ARG A 319 18.32 -2.55 -4.73
CA ARG A 319 17.94 -1.51 -5.68
C ARG A 319 17.70 -2.09 -7.08
N GLY A 320 16.54 -1.83 -7.65
CA GLY A 320 16.18 -2.24 -9.00
C GLY A 320 15.16 -1.32 -9.65
N VAL A 321 14.96 -1.46 -10.96
CA VAL A 321 13.88 -0.85 -11.73
C VAL A 321 13.06 -1.97 -12.34
N PHE A 322 11.77 -1.99 -12.12
CA PHE A 322 10.87 -3.06 -12.52
C PHE A 322 9.77 -2.56 -13.46
N PRO A 323 9.38 -3.36 -14.47
CA PRO A 323 9.85 -4.73 -14.78
C PRO A 323 11.22 -4.82 -15.47
N ASP A 324 11.91 -3.73 -15.77
CA ASP A 324 13.13 -3.69 -16.58
C ASP A 324 14.20 -4.68 -16.11
N TYR A 325 14.36 -4.79 -14.79
CA TYR A 325 15.31 -5.73 -14.19
C TYR A 325 15.07 -7.17 -14.65
N PHE A 326 13.81 -7.55 -14.92
CA PHE A 326 13.44 -8.90 -15.35
C PHE A 326 13.37 -9.06 -16.86
N THR A 327 13.16 -7.98 -17.60
CA THR A 327 12.86 -8.03 -19.05
C THR A 327 14.05 -7.67 -19.95
N GLN A 328 14.98 -6.84 -19.47
CA GLN A 328 16.12 -6.34 -20.27
C GLN A 328 17.31 -7.30 -20.34
N SER A 329 17.37 -8.31 -19.48
CA SER A 329 18.39 -9.35 -19.54
C SER A 329 17.82 -10.66 -19.01
N ASP A 330 18.30 -11.77 -19.55
CA ASP A 330 17.88 -13.08 -19.05
C ASP A 330 18.30 -13.21 -17.58
N TRP A 331 17.35 -13.08 -16.68
CA TRP A 331 17.55 -13.17 -15.21
C TRP A 331 18.16 -14.53 -14.80
N ARG A 332 17.98 -15.58 -15.65
CA ARG A 332 18.53 -16.93 -15.43
C ARG A 332 20.06 -16.95 -15.55
N THR A 333 20.63 -15.98 -16.26
CA THR A 333 22.08 -15.89 -16.48
C THR A 333 22.78 -14.92 -15.54
N ARG A 334 22.04 -14.22 -14.66
CA ARG A 334 22.60 -13.24 -13.71
C ARG A 334 23.02 -13.84 -12.36
N ALA A 335 22.80 -15.10 -12.18
CA ALA A 335 22.99 -15.73 -10.87
C ALA A 335 24.47 -15.99 -10.57
N GLU A 336 25.34 -15.00 -10.59
CA GLU A 336 26.73 -15.17 -10.10
C GLU A 336 27.60 -13.88 -10.20
N GLU A 337 27.03 -12.69 -9.98
CA GLU A 337 27.86 -11.49 -9.77
C GLU A 337 27.83 -11.00 -8.33
#